data_49d686925c3389ebbe92c5c362f609ce
#
_entry.id   49d686925c3389ebbe92c5c362f609ce
#
_cell.length_a   1.000
_cell.length_b   1.000
_cell.length_c   1.000
_cell.angle_alpha   90.00
_cell.angle_beta   90.00
_cell.angle_gamma   90.00
#
_symmetry.space_group_name_H-M   'P 1'
#
loop_
_entity.id
_entity.type
_entity.pdbx_description
1 polymer ?
#
loop_
_entity_poly.entity_id
_entity_poly.type
_entity_poly.pdbx_seq_one_letter_code
_entity_poly.pdbx_strand_id
1 'polypeptide(L)'
;MYKRQDYYDLVYGRDFEADGTVEAVQVRHGDMSPDGSGPLSFERGVEIGQVFQLGLKYSNALGLKVLDQNGKTVPVWMGSYGIGVSRVMACIAETHHDEKGLAWPAVIAPAQVHVVATGKDAAAFEAAEQLIGELEAKGIEVIFDDRKKVSPGVKFKDAELIGVPIIAVAGHDTVNNGTIEVRDRNGENPEAVPVADAAQAIADRVAALLK
;
A
#
# COMPACT_ATOMS: atom_id res chain seq x y z
N MET A 1 13.53 20.65 -32.30
CA MET A 1 13.49 19.27 -32.81
C MET A 1 14.90 18.72 -32.72
N TYR A 2 15.22 17.94 -31.70
CA TYR A 2 16.53 17.32 -31.60
C TYR A 2 16.57 16.19 -32.63
N LYS A 3 17.34 16.39 -33.70
CA LYS A 3 17.69 15.32 -34.60
C LYS A 3 18.71 14.47 -33.83
N ARG A 4 18.32 13.30 -33.33
CA ARG A 4 19.25 12.27 -32.91
C ARG A 4 19.95 11.77 -34.17
N GLN A 5 21.17 12.20 -34.36
CA GLN A 5 22.06 11.68 -35.37
C GLN A 5 23.23 11.05 -34.64
N ASP A 6 23.42 9.77 -34.83
CA ASP A 6 24.63 9.07 -34.38
C ASP A 6 25.72 9.30 -35.42
N TYR A 7 26.87 9.76 -34.98
CA TYR A 7 28.05 9.92 -35.79
C TYR A 7 29.04 8.85 -35.41
N TYR A 8 29.73 8.29 -36.40
CA TYR A 8 30.74 7.25 -36.20
C TYR A 8 32.14 7.80 -36.55
N ASP A 9 33.16 7.20 -35.95
CA ASP A 9 34.57 7.52 -36.22
C ASP A 9 34.99 8.96 -35.93
N LEU A 10 34.29 9.65 -35.02
CA LEU A 10 34.64 10.99 -34.58
C LEU A 10 35.84 10.97 -33.64
N VAL A 11 36.75 11.89 -33.86
CA VAL A 11 37.96 12.09 -33.03
C VAL A 11 37.90 13.49 -32.40
N TYR A 12 37.95 13.54 -31.08
CA TYR A 12 38.01 14.81 -30.35
C TYR A 12 39.26 15.60 -30.73
N GLY A 13 39.11 16.91 -30.90
CA GLY A 13 40.18 17.79 -31.33
C GLY A 13 40.52 17.74 -32.84
N ARG A 14 39.95 16.79 -33.59
CA ARG A 14 40.03 16.74 -35.06
C ARG A 14 38.70 17.09 -35.74
N ASP A 15 37.65 16.44 -35.30
CA ASP A 15 36.33 16.52 -35.95
C ASP A 15 35.32 17.36 -35.18
N PHE A 16 35.53 17.51 -33.86
CA PHE A 16 34.75 18.38 -33.00
C PHE A 16 35.55 18.81 -31.78
N GLU A 17 35.17 19.92 -31.19
CA GLU A 17 35.61 20.42 -29.89
C GLU A 17 34.44 20.32 -28.90
N ALA A 18 34.74 20.04 -27.63
CA ALA A 18 33.72 20.02 -26.58
C ALA A 18 33.48 21.44 -26.04
N ASP A 19 32.25 21.82 -25.77
CA ASP A 19 31.90 23.10 -25.14
C ASP A 19 32.40 23.19 -23.67
N GLY A 20 32.78 22.06 -23.11
CA GLY A 20 33.32 21.95 -21.76
C GLY A 20 33.53 20.49 -21.34
N THR A 21 34.14 20.30 -20.19
CA THR A 21 34.28 19.00 -19.56
C THR A 21 33.43 18.96 -18.26
N VAL A 22 32.76 17.84 -18.03
CA VAL A 22 32.06 17.58 -16.78
C VAL A 22 32.61 16.29 -16.15
N GLU A 23 32.68 16.26 -14.84
CA GLU A 23 32.93 15.01 -14.15
C GLU A 23 31.66 14.17 -14.13
N ALA A 24 31.68 13.06 -14.87
CA ALA A 24 30.60 12.11 -14.98
C ALA A 24 31.04 10.72 -14.53
N VAL A 25 31.75 10.64 -13.42
CA VAL A 25 32.17 9.38 -12.82
C VAL A 25 31.06 8.77 -11.97
N GLN A 26 31.07 7.46 -11.91
CA GLN A 26 30.17 6.74 -11.01
C GLN A 26 30.57 7.05 -9.55
N VAL A 27 29.63 7.60 -8.79
CA VAL A 27 29.79 7.90 -7.37
C VAL A 27 30.04 6.61 -6.57
N ARG A 28 30.91 6.68 -5.58
CA ARG A 28 31.24 5.56 -4.68
C ARG A 28 30.86 5.92 -3.25
N HIS A 29 30.67 4.88 -2.45
CA HIS A 29 30.47 5.05 -1.00
C HIS A 29 31.69 5.77 -0.39
N GLY A 30 31.45 6.83 0.35
CA GLY A 30 32.48 7.64 0.97
C GLY A 30 33.04 8.79 0.13
N ASP A 31 32.66 8.92 -1.16
CA ASP A 31 32.96 10.12 -1.93
C ASP A 31 32.35 11.35 -1.27
N MET A 32 33.04 12.48 -1.35
CA MET A 32 32.51 13.73 -0.77
C MET A 32 31.40 14.30 -1.62
N SER A 33 30.33 14.76 -0.96
CA SER A 33 29.25 15.49 -1.63
C SER A 33 29.78 16.78 -2.26
N PRO A 34 29.37 17.11 -3.51
CA PRO A 34 29.82 18.35 -4.18
C PRO A 34 29.44 19.63 -3.45
N ASP A 35 28.42 19.60 -2.59
CA ASP A 35 27.99 20.74 -1.76
C ASP A 35 28.75 20.84 -0.42
N GLY A 36 29.68 19.93 -0.15
CA GLY A 36 30.48 19.91 1.07
C GLY A 36 29.75 19.39 2.32
N SER A 37 28.55 18.82 2.17
CA SER A 37 27.73 18.34 3.31
C SER A 37 28.31 17.09 4.00
N GLY A 38 29.28 16.42 3.38
CA GLY A 38 29.97 15.26 3.97
C GLY A 38 30.11 14.08 3.02
N PRO A 39 30.56 12.92 3.51
CA PRO A 39 30.70 11.73 2.69
C PRO A 39 29.33 11.14 2.29
N LEU A 40 29.26 10.66 1.06
CA LEU A 40 28.05 10.04 0.50
C LEU A 40 27.91 8.60 1.01
N SER A 41 26.67 8.24 1.35
CA SER A 41 26.25 6.87 1.61
C SER A 41 25.23 6.40 0.55
N PHE A 42 25.17 5.08 0.35
CA PHE A 42 24.21 4.49 -0.57
C PHE A 42 23.16 3.72 0.20
N GLU A 43 21.92 3.96 -0.15
CA GLU A 43 20.78 3.22 0.35
C GLU A 43 19.92 2.73 -0.81
N ARG A 44 19.20 1.64 -0.58
CA ARG A 44 18.22 1.15 -1.55
C ARG A 44 16.89 1.82 -1.28
N GLY A 45 16.30 2.38 -2.32
CA GLY A 45 14.97 2.98 -2.27
C GLY A 45 14.10 2.51 -3.42
N VAL A 46 12.80 2.67 -3.26
CA VAL A 46 11.81 2.41 -4.31
C VAL A 46 11.15 3.72 -4.69
N GLU A 47 11.14 4.05 -5.98
CA GLU A 47 10.41 5.20 -6.50
C GLU A 47 8.91 4.90 -6.49
N ILE A 48 8.15 5.56 -5.63
CA ILE A 48 6.70 5.39 -5.51
C ILE A 48 5.90 6.42 -6.30
N GLY A 49 6.52 7.54 -6.64
CA GLY A 49 5.92 8.62 -7.42
C GLY A 49 6.96 9.49 -8.10
N GLN A 50 6.50 10.30 -9.06
CA GLN A 50 7.37 11.13 -9.89
C GLN A 50 6.68 12.41 -10.29
N VAL A 51 7.48 13.46 -10.52
CA VAL A 51 7.04 14.76 -11.05
C VAL A 51 7.90 15.10 -12.25
N PHE A 52 7.27 15.47 -13.36
CA PHE A 52 7.96 15.92 -14.56
C PHE A 52 7.62 17.36 -14.87
N GLN A 53 8.63 18.16 -15.14
CA GLN A 53 8.48 19.49 -15.72
C GLN A 53 8.45 19.36 -17.25
N LEU A 54 7.25 19.39 -17.83
CA LEU A 54 7.06 19.23 -19.26
C LEU A 54 7.30 20.55 -20.04
N GLY A 55 7.31 21.68 -19.33
CA GLY A 55 7.48 23.00 -19.91
C GLY A 55 6.42 23.32 -20.96
N LEU A 56 6.84 23.83 -22.10
CA LEU A 56 5.97 24.22 -23.21
C LEU A 56 5.92 23.18 -24.34
N LYS A 57 6.54 22.02 -24.15
CA LYS A 57 6.70 21.01 -25.22
C LYS A 57 5.36 20.60 -25.84
N TYR A 58 4.42 20.22 -25.01
CA TYR A 58 3.13 19.71 -25.46
C TYR A 58 2.13 20.85 -25.76
N SER A 59 2.12 21.90 -24.97
CA SER A 59 1.24 23.05 -25.21
C SER A 59 1.53 23.71 -26.55
N ASN A 60 2.81 23.87 -26.93
CA ASN A 60 3.17 24.39 -28.24
C ASN A 60 2.76 23.44 -29.38
N ALA A 61 3.01 22.14 -29.24
CA ALA A 61 2.70 21.14 -30.25
C ALA A 61 1.19 20.99 -30.51
N LEU A 62 0.37 21.09 -29.42
CA LEU A 62 -1.08 20.94 -29.48
C LEU A 62 -1.84 22.27 -29.61
N GLY A 63 -1.15 23.40 -29.65
CA GLY A 63 -1.75 24.71 -29.76
C GLY A 63 -2.51 25.18 -28.49
N LEU A 64 -2.21 24.62 -27.33
CA LEU A 64 -2.84 25.03 -26.06
C LEU A 64 -2.30 26.37 -25.60
N LYS A 65 -3.15 27.41 -25.66
CA LYS A 65 -2.82 28.78 -25.27
C LYS A 65 -3.92 29.38 -24.41
N VAL A 66 -3.53 30.29 -23.53
CA VAL A 66 -4.43 31.08 -22.69
C VAL A 66 -4.10 32.55 -22.78
N LEU A 67 -5.00 33.40 -22.32
CA LEU A 67 -4.72 34.83 -22.19
C LEU A 67 -4.04 35.10 -20.84
N ASP A 68 -2.95 35.83 -20.86
CA ASP A 68 -2.31 36.32 -19.62
C ASP A 68 -3.08 37.48 -19.01
N GLN A 69 -2.58 38.04 -17.91
CA GLN A 69 -3.21 39.15 -17.19
C GLN A 69 -3.32 40.43 -18.04
N ASN A 70 -2.54 40.54 -19.12
CA ASN A 70 -2.53 41.68 -20.05
C ASN A 70 -3.34 41.39 -21.31
N GLY A 71 -4.06 40.27 -21.37
CA GLY A 71 -4.83 39.85 -22.54
C GLY A 71 -3.98 39.30 -23.68
N LYS A 72 -2.70 39.01 -23.45
CA LYS A 72 -1.80 38.42 -24.46
C LYS A 72 -1.91 36.92 -24.48
N THR A 73 -2.03 36.32 -25.64
CA THR A 73 -2.04 34.88 -25.84
C THR A 73 -0.66 34.28 -25.55
N VAL A 74 -0.58 33.38 -24.58
CA VAL A 74 0.66 32.68 -24.20
C VAL A 74 0.43 31.17 -24.14
N PRO A 75 1.45 30.34 -24.44
CA PRO A 75 1.35 28.89 -24.26
C PRO A 75 1.37 28.54 -22.77
N VAL A 76 0.76 27.43 -22.41
CA VAL A 76 0.64 26.96 -21.01
C VAL A 76 1.88 26.17 -20.61
N TRP A 77 2.48 26.53 -19.48
CA TRP A 77 3.48 25.68 -18.82
C TRP A 77 2.81 24.45 -18.22
N MET A 78 3.37 23.30 -18.50
CA MET A 78 2.79 22.01 -18.12
C MET A 78 3.72 21.24 -17.19
N GLY A 79 3.12 20.54 -16.24
CA GLY A 79 3.75 19.53 -15.42
C GLY A 79 2.97 18.22 -15.49
N SER A 80 3.61 17.12 -15.14
CA SER A 80 2.97 15.82 -14.94
C SER A 80 3.44 15.22 -13.64
N TYR A 81 2.56 14.53 -12.95
CA TYR A 81 2.88 13.79 -11.74
C TYR A 81 2.10 12.49 -11.70
N GLY A 82 2.64 11.52 -11.00
CA GLY A 82 2.01 10.22 -10.87
C GLY A 82 2.50 9.46 -9.66
N ILE A 83 1.63 8.59 -9.16
CA ILE A 83 1.95 7.64 -8.07
C ILE A 83 1.66 6.23 -8.58
N GLY A 84 2.61 5.33 -8.40
CA GLY A 84 2.45 3.91 -8.72
C GLY A 84 1.67 3.18 -7.63
N VAL A 85 0.33 3.20 -7.70
CA VAL A 85 -0.54 2.64 -6.64
C VAL A 85 -0.21 1.19 -6.30
N SER A 86 -0.08 0.32 -7.30
CA SER A 86 0.31 -1.08 -7.08
C SER A 86 1.74 -1.23 -6.54
N ARG A 87 2.64 -0.32 -6.91
CA ARG A 87 4.00 -0.28 -6.33
C ARG A 87 3.98 0.15 -4.87
N VAL A 88 3.16 1.14 -4.52
CA VAL A 88 2.95 1.55 -3.11
C VAL A 88 2.41 0.38 -2.30
N MET A 89 1.40 -0.34 -2.81
CA MET A 89 0.87 -1.55 -2.15
C MET A 89 1.96 -2.61 -1.92
N ALA A 90 2.80 -2.87 -2.92
CA ALA A 90 3.92 -3.81 -2.79
C ALA A 90 4.95 -3.35 -1.74
N CYS A 91 5.26 -2.05 -1.69
CA CYS A 91 6.16 -1.48 -0.67
C CYS A 91 5.59 -1.62 0.74
N ILE A 92 4.28 -1.42 0.90
CA ILE A 92 3.61 -1.60 2.20
C ILE A 92 3.64 -3.06 2.61
N ALA A 93 3.34 -3.98 1.71
CA ALA A 93 3.43 -5.41 1.97
C ALA A 93 4.85 -5.84 2.40
N GLU A 94 5.88 -5.30 1.73
CA GLU A 94 7.29 -5.56 2.03
C GLU A 94 7.74 -5.02 3.40
N THR A 95 7.12 -3.94 3.87
CA THR A 95 7.47 -3.29 5.16
C THR A 95 6.56 -3.71 6.32
N HIS A 96 5.41 -4.32 6.02
CA HIS A 96 4.41 -4.72 7.00
C HIS A 96 4.11 -6.22 6.88
N HIS A 97 5.06 -7.03 7.28
CA HIS A 97 4.92 -8.48 7.38
C HIS A 97 5.74 -9.04 8.55
N ASP A 98 5.45 -10.26 8.92
CA ASP A 98 6.23 -11.07 9.87
C ASP A 98 6.40 -12.50 9.31
N GLU A 99 6.90 -13.43 10.14
CA GLU A 99 7.10 -14.83 9.76
C GLU A 99 5.79 -15.57 9.42
N LYS A 100 4.64 -15.06 9.84
CA LYS A 100 3.32 -15.65 9.61
C LYS A 100 2.65 -15.15 8.33
N GLY A 101 3.02 -13.98 7.83
CA GLY A 101 2.45 -13.37 6.63
C GLY A 101 2.34 -11.84 6.70
N LEU A 102 1.39 -11.27 5.96
CA LEU A 102 1.17 -9.82 5.89
C LEU A 102 0.58 -9.29 7.21
N ALA A 103 0.84 -8.03 7.49
CA ALA A 103 0.31 -7.31 8.65
C ALA A 103 -0.16 -5.92 8.21
N TRP A 104 -1.28 -5.86 7.50
CA TRP A 104 -1.76 -4.62 6.93
C TRP A 104 -2.12 -3.58 7.97
N PRO A 105 -1.67 -2.33 7.82
CA PRO A 105 -2.26 -1.20 8.54
C PRO A 105 -3.77 -1.12 8.27
N ALA A 106 -4.57 -0.87 9.30
CA ALA A 106 -6.04 -0.92 9.22
C ALA A 106 -6.63 0.01 8.14
N VAL A 107 -5.95 1.15 7.87
CA VAL A 107 -6.38 2.16 6.88
C VAL A 107 -6.36 1.64 5.44
N ILE A 108 -5.52 0.66 5.14
CA ILE A 108 -5.29 0.14 3.78
C ILE A 108 -5.47 -1.38 3.68
N ALA A 109 -5.85 -2.02 4.77
CA ALA A 109 -6.16 -3.44 4.78
C ALA A 109 -7.31 -3.74 3.79
N PRO A 110 -7.30 -4.91 3.13
CA PRO A 110 -8.39 -5.30 2.22
C PRO A 110 -9.74 -5.45 2.92
N ALA A 111 -9.73 -5.60 4.24
CA ALA A 111 -10.84 -5.52 5.16
C ALA A 111 -10.28 -5.22 6.56
N GLN A 112 -11.10 -4.75 7.48
CA GLN A 112 -10.66 -4.52 8.87
C GLN A 112 -10.74 -5.78 9.73
N VAL A 113 -11.65 -6.70 9.38
CA VAL A 113 -11.96 -7.89 10.18
C VAL A 113 -11.96 -9.15 9.31
N HIS A 114 -11.34 -10.22 9.81
CA HIS A 114 -11.46 -11.56 9.23
C HIS A 114 -12.31 -12.42 10.17
N VAL A 115 -13.54 -12.73 9.78
CA VAL A 115 -14.42 -13.64 10.51
C VAL A 115 -14.16 -15.08 10.07
N VAL A 116 -13.82 -15.92 11.02
CA VAL A 116 -13.50 -17.34 10.81
C VAL A 116 -14.53 -18.21 11.50
N ALA A 117 -15.41 -18.86 10.72
CA ALA A 117 -16.31 -19.87 11.27
C ALA A 117 -15.62 -21.23 11.35
N THR A 118 -15.67 -21.91 12.49
CA THR A 118 -15.00 -23.21 12.72
C THR A 118 -15.97 -24.27 13.25
N GLY A 119 -15.57 -25.53 13.09
CA GLY A 119 -16.38 -26.67 13.54
C GLY A 119 -17.35 -27.17 12.50
N LYS A 120 -18.33 -27.97 12.93
CA LYS A 120 -19.36 -28.59 12.07
C LYS A 120 -20.76 -28.11 12.41
N ASP A 121 -20.92 -27.37 13.50
CA ASP A 121 -22.20 -26.91 13.98
C ASP A 121 -22.70 -25.72 13.16
N ALA A 122 -23.95 -25.80 12.68
CA ALA A 122 -24.56 -24.74 11.91
C ALA A 122 -24.68 -23.43 12.71
N ALA A 123 -24.91 -23.54 14.02
CA ALA A 123 -25.08 -22.37 14.90
C ALA A 123 -23.85 -21.46 14.94
N ALA A 124 -22.64 -22.04 14.82
CA ALA A 124 -21.41 -21.22 14.73
C ALA A 124 -21.33 -20.40 13.44
N PHE A 125 -21.77 -20.99 12.31
CA PHE A 125 -21.81 -20.31 11.03
C PHE A 125 -22.92 -19.24 10.98
N GLU A 126 -24.09 -19.54 11.54
CA GLU A 126 -25.20 -18.58 11.65
C GLU A 126 -24.81 -17.37 12.51
N ALA A 127 -24.12 -17.60 13.65
CA ALA A 127 -23.61 -16.52 14.48
C ALA A 127 -22.55 -15.68 13.74
N ALA A 128 -21.70 -16.32 12.93
CA ALA A 128 -20.72 -15.61 12.11
C ALA A 128 -21.41 -14.74 11.05
N GLU A 129 -22.40 -15.27 10.33
CA GLU A 129 -23.19 -14.53 9.34
C GLU A 129 -23.95 -13.35 9.95
N GLN A 130 -24.53 -13.54 11.14
CA GLN A 130 -25.16 -12.45 11.87
C GLN A 130 -24.16 -11.35 12.24
N LEU A 131 -23.01 -11.73 12.81
CA LEU A 131 -21.93 -10.78 13.16
C LEU A 131 -21.51 -9.96 11.94
N ILE A 132 -21.32 -10.62 10.79
CA ILE A 132 -20.93 -9.96 9.54
C ILE A 132 -21.97 -8.91 9.14
N GLY A 133 -23.24 -9.25 9.12
CA GLY A 133 -24.31 -8.31 8.81
C GLY A 133 -24.33 -7.09 9.75
N GLU A 134 -24.05 -7.28 11.03
CA GLU A 134 -23.98 -6.20 12.02
C GLU A 134 -22.72 -5.32 11.82
N LEU A 135 -21.57 -5.89 11.43
CA LEU A 135 -20.34 -5.16 11.12
C LEU A 135 -20.47 -4.36 9.83
N GLU A 136 -21.01 -4.97 8.77
CA GLU A 136 -21.27 -4.29 7.50
C GLU A 136 -22.25 -3.13 7.64
N ALA A 137 -23.30 -3.27 8.49
CA ALA A 137 -24.21 -2.19 8.83
C ALA A 137 -23.52 -1.01 9.54
N LYS A 138 -22.36 -1.24 10.16
CA LYS A 138 -21.50 -0.21 10.77
C LYS A 138 -20.43 0.33 9.78
N GLY A 139 -20.41 -0.13 8.54
CA GLY A 139 -19.44 0.26 7.52
C GLY A 139 -18.07 -0.40 7.66
N ILE A 140 -17.99 -1.52 8.36
CA ILE A 140 -16.76 -2.31 8.54
C ILE A 140 -16.69 -3.38 7.46
N GLU A 141 -15.61 -3.42 6.70
CA GLU A 141 -15.36 -4.43 5.67
C GLU A 141 -14.86 -5.73 6.31
N VAL A 142 -15.42 -6.86 5.86
CA VAL A 142 -15.18 -8.17 6.45
C VAL A 142 -14.76 -9.19 5.39
N ILE A 143 -13.74 -9.99 5.71
CA ILE A 143 -13.45 -11.26 5.00
C ILE A 143 -14.09 -12.38 5.81
N PHE A 144 -14.83 -13.28 5.14
CA PHE A 144 -15.44 -14.42 5.77
C PHE A 144 -14.85 -15.75 5.30
N ASP A 145 -14.35 -16.54 6.24
CA ASP A 145 -13.96 -17.94 5.96
C ASP A 145 -15.06 -18.91 6.39
N ASP A 146 -15.93 -19.25 5.43
CA ASP A 146 -17.07 -20.16 5.58
C ASP A 146 -16.76 -21.61 5.21
N ARG A 147 -15.51 -21.98 4.90
CA ARG A 147 -15.10 -23.30 4.40
C ARG A 147 -15.37 -24.42 5.42
N LYS A 148 -16.47 -25.17 5.25
CA LYS A 148 -16.93 -26.21 6.21
C LYS A 148 -16.03 -27.45 6.31
N LYS A 149 -15.20 -27.72 5.31
CA LYS A 149 -14.34 -28.95 5.24
C LYS A 149 -12.86 -28.66 5.53
N VAL A 150 -12.52 -27.48 5.98
CA VAL A 150 -11.15 -27.07 6.29
C VAL A 150 -10.95 -27.04 7.79
N SER A 151 -9.81 -27.55 8.26
CA SER A 151 -9.50 -27.56 9.68
C SER A 151 -9.30 -26.14 10.22
N PRO A 152 -9.65 -25.86 11.50
CA PRO A 152 -9.47 -24.55 12.11
C PRO A 152 -8.02 -24.05 12.02
N GLY A 153 -7.04 -24.93 12.20
CA GLY A 153 -5.62 -24.53 12.12
C GLY A 153 -5.19 -24.03 10.73
N VAL A 154 -5.79 -24.54 9.65
CA VAL A 154 -5.54 -24.05 8.29
C VAL A 154 -6.19 -22.67 8.12
N LYS A 155 -7.44 -22.50 8.57
CA LYS A 155 -8.14 -21.23 8.50
C LYS A 155 -7.41 -20.12 9.25
N PHE A 156 -6.88 -20.41 10.44
CA PHE A 156 -6.10 -19.44 11.21
C PHE A 156 -4.80 -19.06 10.51
N LYS A 157 -4.10 -20.03 9.93
CA LYS A 157 -2.90 -19.74 9.14
C LYS A 157 -3.19 -18.90 7.90
N ASP A 158 -4.29 -19.17 7.23
CA ASP A 158 -4.72 -18.38 6.07
C ASP A 158 -5.10 -16.93 6.49
N ALA A 159 -5.78 -16.77 7.63
CA ALA A 159 -6.11 -15.46 8.17
C ALA A 159 -4.86 -14.66 8.58
N GLU A 160 -3.90 -15.33 9.24
CA GLU A 160 -2.60 -14.73 9.59
C GLU A 160 -1.78 -14.37 8.34
N LEU A 161 -1.82 -15.22 7.30
CA LEU A 161 -1.12 -14.98 6.03
C LEU A 161 -1.70 -13.78 5.26
N ILE A 162 -3.04 -13.67 5.18
CA ILE A 162 -3.74 -12.56 4.55
C ILE A 162 -3.46 -11.24 5.27
N GLY A 163 -3.39 -11.27 6.61
CA GLY A 163 -2.89 -10.17 7.41
C GLY A 163 -3.89 -9.07 7.74
N VAL A 164 -5.19 -9.38 7.76
CA VAL A 164 -6.24 -8.45 8.21
C VAL A 164 -6.07 -8.15 9.71
N PRO A 165 -6.22 -6.89 10.17
CA PRO A 165 -5.84 -6.49 11.52
C PRO A 165 -6.52 -7.24 12.66
N ILE A 166 -7.80 -7.56 12.52
CA ILE A 166 -8.62 -8.21 13.56
C ILE A 166 -9.12 -9.56 13.04
N ILE A 167 -9.01 -10.59 13.88
CA ILE A 167 -9.59 -11.91 13.62
C ILE A 167 -10.69 -12.15 14.64
N ALA A 168 -11.90 -12.48 14.17
CA ALA A 168 -13.04 -12.88 14.98
C ALA A 168 -13.38 -14.35 14.70
N VAL A 169 -13.44 -15.17 15.73
CA VAL A 169 -13.65 -16.62 15.62
C VAL A 169 -14.99 -17.02 16.19
N ALA A 170 -15.85 -17.55 15.33
CA ALA A 170 -17.08 -18.22 15.72
C ALA A 170 -16.91 -19.73 15.65
N GLY A 171 -17.02 -20.42 16.76
CA GLY A 171 -16.74 -21.86 16.85
C GLY A 171 -17.36 -22.56 18.05
N HIS A 172 -16.60 -23.45 18.65
CA HIS A 172 -17.04 -24.23 19.81
C HIS A 172 -17.55 -23.34 20.97
N ASP A 173 -16.82 -22.28 21.30
CA ASP A 173 -17.21 -21.38 22.38
C ASP A 173 -18.44 -20.54 22.05
N THR A 174 -18.66 -20.25 20.76
CA THR A 174 -19.88 -19.58 20.30
C THR A 174 -21.11 -20.44 20.57
N VAL A 175 -21.02 -21.74 20.31
CA VAL A 175 -22.13 -22.68 20.53
C VAL A 175 -22.38 -22.96 21.99
N ASN A 176 -21.31 -23.17 22.78
CA ASN A 176 -21.43 -23.62 24.16
C ASN A 176 -21.50 -22.49 25.19
N ASN A 177 -20.79 -21.40 24.95
CA ASN A 177 -20.62 -20.29 25.87
C ASN A 177 -21.31 -18.99 25.38
N GLY A 178 -21.80 -18.96 24.15
CA GLY A 178 -22.39 -17.77 23.56
C GLY A 178 -21.41 -16.63 23.34
N THR A 179 -20.10 -16.95 23.09
CA THR A 179 -19.04 -15.95 22.93
C THR A 179 -18.33 -16.09 21.58
N ILE A 180 -17.83 -14.98 21.06
CA ILE A 180 -16.94 -14.90 19.93
C ILE A 180 -15.55 -14.51 20.44
N GLU A 181 -14.51 -15.22 20.03
CA GLU A 181 -13.14 -14.82 20.30
C GLU A 181 -12.75 -13.71 19.33
N VAL A 182 -12.31 -12.57 19.85
CA VAL A 182 -11.79 -11.44 19.07
C VAL A 182 -10.34 -11.23 19.46
N ARG A 183 -9.44 -11.19 18.49
CA ARG A 183 -8.01 -11.04 18.72
C ARG A 183 -7.33 -10.24 17.61
N ASP A 184 -6.12 -9.76 17.86
CA ASP A 184 -5.29 -9.17 16.83
C ASP A 184 -4.77 -10.23 15.86
N ARG A 185 -4.38 -9.82 14.68
CA ARG A 185 -3.86 -10.71 13.62
C ARG A 185 -2.70 -11.59 14.10
N ASN A 186 -1.81 -11.07 14.93
CA ASN A 186 -0.67 -11.81 15.49
C ASN A 186 -1.05 -12.80 16.61
N GLY A 187 -2.31 -12.82 17.01
CA GLY A 187 -2.84 -13.65 18.08
C GLY A 187 -2.76 -13.00 19.47
N GLU A 188 -2.34 -11.74 19.55
CA GLU A 188 -2.32 -10.98 20.79
C GLU A 188 -3.71 -10.45 21.16
N ASN A 189 -3.86 -10.04 22.42
CA ASN A 189 -5.07 -9.46 22.99
C ASN A 189 -6.34 -10.29 22.70
N PRO A 190 -6.35 -11.63 22.95
CA PRO A 190 -7.55 -12.43 22.78
C PRO A 190 -8.58 -12.05 23.83
N GLU A 191 -9.82 -11.85 23.38
CA GLU A 191 -10.96 -11.52 24.23
C GLU A 191 -12.15 -12.38 23.84
N ALA A 192 -12.83 -12.97 24.81
CA ALA A 192 -14.09 -13.68 24.60
C ALA A 192 -15.26 -12.72 24.85
N VAL A 193 -15.89 -12.29 23.78
CA VAL A 193 -16.97 -11.29 23.79
C VAL A 193 -18.31 -11.99 23.60
N PRO A 194 -19.36 -11.68 24.40
CA PRO A 194 -20.70 -12.20 24.14
C PRO A 194 -21.14 -11.91 22.70
N VAL A 195 -21.79 -12.87 22.06
CA VAL A 195 -22.26 -12.72 20.65
C VAL A 195 -23.04 -11.42 20.44
N ALA A 196 -23.91 -11.06 21.40
CA ALA A 196 -24.72 -9.84 21.32
C ALA A 196 -23.90 -8.52 21.33
N ASP A 197 -22.71 -8.55 21.92
CA ASP A 197 -21.86 -7.37 22.08
C ASP A 197 -20.68 -7.34 21.09
N ALA A 198 -20.44 -8.46 20.36
CA ALA A 198 -19.28 -8.66 19.54
C ALA A 198 -19.13 -7.61 18.44
N ALA A 199 -20.19 -7.27 17.76
CA ALA A 199 -20.16 -6.25 16.69
C ALA A 199 -19.75 -4.87 17.21
N GLN A 200 -20.18 -4.50 18.43
CA GLN A 200 -19.81 -3.20 19.00
C GLN A 200 -18.36 -3.22 19.49
N ALA A 201 -17.94 -4.28 20.18
CA ALA A 201 -16.57 -4.42 20.67
C ALA A 201 -15.55 -4.39 19.51
N ILE A 202 -15.87 -5.10 18.42
CA ILE A 202 -15.04 -5.08 17.20
C ILE A 202 -15.02 -3.68 16.57
N ALA A 203 -16.16 -2.99 16.48
CA ALA A 203 -16.23 -1.65 15.92
C ALA A 203 -15.38 -0.64 16.71
N ASP A 204 -15.41 -0.73 18.03
CA ASP A 204 -14.60 0.12 18.91
C ASP A 204 -13.09 -0.16 18.71
N ARG A 205 -12.71 -1.44 18.53
CA ARG A 205 -11.34 -1.86 18.24
C ARG A 205 -10.87 -1.37 16.87
N VAL A 206 -11.70 -1.49 15.83
CA VAL A 206 -11.42 -0.94 14.50
C VAL A 206 -11.23 0.59 14.56
N ALA A 207 -12.13 1.29 15.25
CA ALA A 207 -12.04 2.75 15.43
C ALA A 207 -10.76 3.19 16.16
N ALA A 208 -10.24 2.37 17.06
CA ALA A 208 -8.96 2.63 17.73
C ALA A 208 -7.77 2.47 16.80
N LEU A 209 -7.82 1.51 15.86
CA LEU A 209 -6.76 1.25 14.88
C LEU A 209 -6.74 2.26 13.72
N LEU A 210 -7.83 2.99 13.49
CA LEU A 210 -7.96 4.00 12.44
C LEU A 210 -7.55 5.41 12.87
N LYS A 211 -7.20 5.61 14.15
CA LYS A 211 -6.71 6.90 14.71
C LYS A 211 -5.22 7.06 14.50
#